data_8510b8c49140d0029f2265d4f468fce4
#
_entry.id   8510b8c49140d0029f2265d4f468fce4
#
_cell.length_a   1.000
_cell.length_b   1.000
_cell.length_c   1.000
_cell.angle_alpha   90.00
_cell.angle_beta   90.00
_cell.angle_gamma   90.00
#
_symmetry.space_group_name_H-M   'P 1'
#
loop_
_entity.id
_entity.type
_entity.pdbx_description
1 polymer ?
#
loop_
_entity_poly.entity_id
_entity_poly.type
_entity_poly.pdbx_seq_one_letter_code
_entity_poly.pdbx_strand_id
1 'polypeptide(L)'
;MDRSAVALVRPTEIVDGVDWVRFEPRRAPRCDVEYVSRLRMGASYAAVVEAVRELTRRPELKGRCTVVVDATGVGMPVVEMLRAVDLAASIVPVMITGGATPHRSRGVWYVPRRDLMVNLRGMLERKELRIAAGSREGGHLIEELANLRWDSRARSRVHDDLAFALALACWRATFGTVGPMTKGRLF
;
A
#
# COMPACT_ATOMS: atom_id res chain seq x y z
N MET A 1 -5.78 0.76 -21.39
CA MET A 1 -6.54 1.48 -20.34
C MET A 1 -6.31 0.70 -19.06
N ASP A 2 -5.63 1.27 -18.09
CA ASP A 2 -5.29 0.59 -16.84
C ASP A 2 -6.52 0.47 -15.95
N ARG A 3 -6.58 -0.61 -15.18
CA ARG A 3 -7.66 -0.81 -14.19
C ARG A 3 -7.28 -0.13 -12.88
N SER A 4 -8.23 0.54 -12.25
CA SER A 4 -8.02 1.03 -10.90
C SER A 4 -8.23 -0.12 -9.91
N ALA A 5 -7.34 -0.22 -8.92
CA ALA A 5 -7.42 -1.21 -7.85
C ALA A 5 -7.36 -0.55 -6.48
N VAL A 6 -7.98 -1.19 -5.51
CA VAL A 6 -7.99 -0.77 -4.10
C VAL A 6 -7.56 -1.93 -3.24
N ALA A 7 -6.66 -1.68 -2.30
CA ALA A 7 -6.29 -2.62 -1.24
C ALA A 7 -6.45 -1.95 0.13
N LEU A 8 -7.12 -2.64 1.06
CA LEU A 8 -7.22 -2.23 2.46
C LEU A 8 -6.32 -3.13 3.30
N VAL A 9 -5.41 -2.50 4.02
CA VAL A 9 -4.44 -3.17 4.88
C VAL A 9 -4.58 -2.63 6.29
N ARG A 10 -4.63 -3.53 7.26
CA ARG A 10 -4.55 -3.19 8.68
C ARG A 10 -3.18 -3.55 9.22
N PRO A 11 -2.36 -2.56 9.64
CA PRO A 11 -1.13 -2.86 10.36
C PRO A 11 -1.47 -3.39 11.75
N THR A 12 -0.82 -4.48 12.13
CA THR A 12 -0.94 -5.13 13.44
C THR A 12 0.46 -5.50 13.94
N GLU A 13 0.56 -5.84 15.21
CA GLU A 13 1.76 -6.42 15.78
C GLU A 13 1.47 -7.85 16.24
N ILE A 14 2.41 -8.75 15.99
CA ILE A 14 2.34 -10.13 16.46
C ILE A 14 3.54 -10.42 17.36
N VAL A 15 3.34 -11.31 18.32
CA VAL A 15 4.45 -11.89 19.08
C VAL A 15 5.03 -13.02 18.23
N ASP A 16 6.28 -12.87 17.78
CA ASP A 16 6.97 -13.86 16.93
C ASP A 16 8.08 -14.61 17.67
N GLY A 17 8.16 -14.47 19.00
CA GLY A 17 9.14 -15.13 19.84
C GLY A 17 9.37 -14.40 21.15
N VAL A 18 10.46 -14.76 21.81
CA VAL A 18 10.93 -14.13 23.05
C VAL A 18 12.35 -13.62 22.84
N ASP A 19 12.60 -12.40 23.25
CA ASP A 19 13.95 -11.88 23.42
C ASP A 19 14.51 -12.47 24.72
N TRP A 20 15.33 -13.50 24.61
CA TRP A 20 15.91 -14.21 25.75
C TRP A 20 16.94 -13.40 26.56
N VAL A 21 17.40 -12.27 26.00
CA VAL A 21 18.33 -11.37 26.71
C VAL A 21 17.55 -10.41 27.62
N ARG A 22 16.39 -9.96 27.19
CA ARG A 22 15.52 -9.02 27.93
C ARG A 22 14.35 -9.71 28.63
N PHE A 23 14.11 -10.98 28.31
CA PHE A 23 12.94 -11.75 28.76
C PHE A 23 11.61 -11.09 28.40
N GLU A 24 11.55 -10.46 27.23
CA GLU A 24 10.37 -9.78 26.73
C GLU A 24 9.83 -10.44 25.45
N PRO A 25 8.50 -10.37 25.19
CA PRO A 25 7.93 -10.82 23.93
C PRO A 25 8.52 -10.01 22.77
N ARG A 26 9.13 -10.69 21.81
CA ARG A 26 9.57 -10.06 20.57
C ARG A 26 8.36 -9.79 19.69
N ARG A 27 8.13 -8.52 19.34
CA ARG A 27 7.03 -8.09 18.48
C ARG A 27 7.53 -7.86 17.06
N ALA A 28 6.77 -8.37 16.10
CA ALA A 28 7.00 -8.15 14.68
C ALA A 28 5.80 -7.45 14.06
N PRO A 29 6.03 -6.52 13.12
CA PRO A 29 4.95 -5.90 12.37
C PRO A 29 4.30 -6.94 11.44
N ARG A 30 2.98 -6.85 11.30
CA ARG A 30 2.20 -7.62 10.33
C ARG A 30 1.17 -6.73 9.67
N CYS A 31 0.91 -7.00 8.41
CA CYS A 31 -0.17 -6.37 7.65
C CYS A 31 -1.24 -7.41 7.30
N ASP A 32 -2.43 -7.22 7.81
CA ASP A 32 -3.60 -8.02 7.44
C ASP A 32 -4.30 -7.34 6.25
N VAL A 33 -4.36 -8.03 5.11
CA VAL A 33 -5.07 -7.58 3.90
C VAL A 33 -6.52 -7.96 4.05
N GLU A 34 -7.36 -6.96 4.36
CA GLU A 34 -8.78 -7.18 4.68
C GLU A 34 -9.69 -7.10 3.46
N TYR A 35 -9.28 -6.29 2.48
CA TYR A 35 -10.07 -6.09 1.27
C TYR A 35 -9.17 -5.78 0.09
N VAL A 36 -9.46 -6.39 -1.04
CA VAL A 36 -8.91 -6.04 -2.35
C VAL A 36 -10.02 -6.06 -3.39
N SER A 37 -9.97 -5.12 -4.31
CA SER A 37 -10.93 -5.04 -5.41
C SER A 37 -10.36 -4.28 -6.59
N ARG A 38 -10.70 -4.73 -7.79
CA ARG A 38 -10.55 -3.95 -9.02
C ARG A 38 -11.85 -3.22 -9.33
N LEU A 39 -11.75 -1.99 -9.75
CA LEU A 39 -12.88 -1.29 -10.34
C LEU A 39 -13.09 -1.79 -11.77
N ARG A 40 -14.28 -1.55 -12.30
CA ARG A 40 -14.58 -1.92 -13.70
C ARG A 40 -13.60 -1.22 -14.64
N MET A 41 -13.18 -1.95 -15.69
CA MET A 41 -12.35 -1.37 -16.74
C MET A 41 -13.05 -0.14 -17.33
N GLY A 42 -12.32 0.97 -17.48
CA GLY A 42 -12.89 2.22 -17.99
C GLY A 42 -13.74 3.00 -16.97
N ALA A 43 -13.68 2.65 -15.68
CA ALA A 43 -14.34 3.46 -14.65
C ALA A 43 -13.86 4.91 -14.72
N SER A 44 -14.79 5.86 -14.66
CA SER A 44 -14.46 7.29 -14.61
C SER A 44 -13.78 7.63 -13.26
N TYR A 45 -13.00 8.70 -13.25
CA TYR A 45 -12.40 9.19 -12.00
C TYR A 45 -13.45 9.47 -10.91
N ALA A 46 -14.62 9.97 -11.30
CA ALA A 46 -15.73 10.17 -10.39
C ALA A 46 -16.21 8.84 -9.75
N ALA A 47 -16.26 7.76 -10.54
CA ALA A 47 -16.63 6.44 -10.01
C ALA A 47 -15.56 5.89 -9.06
N VAL A 48 -14.26 6.14 -9.33
CA VAL A 48 -13.17 5.79 -8.42
C VAL A 48 -13.31 6.55 -7.10
N VAL A 49 -13.53 7.86 -7.17
CA VAL A 49 -13.68 8.74 -6.00
C VAL A 49 -14.88 8.30 -5.15
N GLU A 50 -16.02 7.97 -5.76
CA GLU A 50 -17.20 7.52 -5.02
C GLU A 50 -16.96 6.16 -4.36
N ALA A 51 -16.32 5.21 -5.03
CA ALA A 51 -15.97 3.91 -4.44
C ALA A 51 -15.04 4.07 -3.20
N VAL A 52 -14.06 4.97 -3.27
CA VAL A 52 -13.17 5.27 -2.14
C VAL A 52 -13.97 5.95 -1.01
N ARG A 53 -14.85 6.88 -1.35
CA ARG A 53 -15.70 7.58 -0.39
C ARG A 53 -16.63 6.63 0.35
N GLU A 54 -17.31 5.72 -0.35
CA GLU A 54 -18.14 4.69 0.25
C GLU A 54 -17.34 3.79 1.20
N LEU A 55 -16.14 3.37 0.76
CA LEU A 55 -15.26 2.53 1.58
C LEU A 55 -14.84 3.25 2.87
N THR A 56 -14.37 4.49 2.78
CA THR A 56 -13.83 5.25 3.93
C THR A 56 -14.92 5.70 4.92
N ARG A 57 -16.18 5.72 4.51
CA ARG A 57 -17.33 6.03 5.38
C ARG A 57 -17.85 4.85 6.19
N ARG A 58 -17.37 3.63 5.93
CA ARG A 58 -17.73 2.47 6.77
C ARG A 58 -17.38 2.75 8.23
N PRO A 59 -18.20 2.33 9.18
CA PRO A 59 -18.00 2.63 10.62
C PRO A 59 -16.61 2.25 11.13
N GLU A 60 -16.05 1.15 10.60
CA GLU A 60 -14.76 0.61 11.00
C GLU A 60 -13.58 1.48 10.54
N LEU A 61 -13.76 2.25 9.45
CA LEU A 61 -12.71 3.04 8.79
C LEU A 61 -12.84 4.54 9.01
N LYS A 62 -14.04 5.01 9.31
CA LYS A 62 -14.36 6.44 9.42
C LYS A 62 -13.44 7.15 10.43
N GLY A 63 -12.65 8.10 9.94
CA GLY A 63 -11.70 8.88 10.73
C GLY A 63 -10.46 8.10 11.21
N ARG A 64 -10.32 6.81 10.82
CA ARG A 64 -9.25 5.93 11.30
C ARG A 64 -8.38 5.38 10.19
N CYS A 65 -8.60 5.77 8.94
CA CYS A 65 -7.85 5.28 7.80
C CYS A 65 -7.09 6.38 7.08
N THR A 66 -6.08 5.96 6.33
CA THR A 66 -5.32 6.81 5.41
C THR A 66 -5.48 6.24 4.00
N VAL A 67 -5.89 7.09 3.07
CA VAL A 67 -5.99 6.74 1.65
C VAL A 67 -4.67 7.10 0.98
N VAL A 68 -3.93 6.10 0.54
CA VAL A 68 -2.70 6.27 -0.25
C VAL A 68 -3.08 6.20 -1.72
N VAL A 69 -2.72 7.22 -2.47
CA VAL A 69 -3.12 7.33 -3.88
C VAL A 69 -1.89 7.38 -4.77
N ASP A 70 -1.84 6.51 -5.77
CA ASP A 70 -0.86 6.67 -6.86
C ASP A 70 -1.19 7.94 -7.65
N ALA A 71 -0.34 8.94 -7.47
CA ALA A 71 -0.44 10.24 -8.14
C ALA A 71 0.41 10.32 -9.41
N THR A 72 0.97 9.19 -9.88
CA THR A 72 1.81 9.15 -11.08
C THR A 72 0.98 9.42 -12.33
N GLY A 73 1.51 10.21 -13.23
CA GLY A 73 0.83 10.55 -14.49
C GLY A 73 -0.51 11.26 -14.26
N VAL A 74 -1.60 10.58 -14.53
CA VAL A 74 -2.98 11.12 -14.42
C VAL A 74 -3.58 11.00 -13.01
N GLY A 75 -2.82 10.55 -12.01
CA GLY A 75 -3.33 10.34 -10.65
C GLY A 75 -3.57 11.62 -9.86
N MET A 76 -2.87 12.73 -10.17
CA MET A 76 -3.06 14.01 -9.45
C MET A 76 -4.50 14.56 -9.55
N PRO A 77 -5.17 14.59 -10.70
CA PRO A 77 -6.58 14.95 -10.77
C PRO A 77 -7.48 14.12 -9.84
N VAL A 78 -7.23 12.82 -9.70
CA VAL A 78 -7.97 11.96 -8.76
C VAL A 78 -7.73 12.39 -7.31
N VAL A 79 -6.49 12.74 -6.95
CA VAL A 79 -6.15 13.27 -5.61
C VAL A 79 -6.92 14.55 -5.30
N GLU A 80 -7.01 15.47 -6.27
CA GLU A 80 -7.76 16.72 -6.10
C GLU A 80 -9.26 16.47 -5.96
N MET A 81 -9.83 15.56 -6.74
CA MET A 81 -11.23 15.16 -6.61
C MET A 81 -11.50 14.50 -5.25
N LEU A 82 -10.60 13.65 -4.75
CA LEU A 82 -10.71 13.04 -3.44
C LEU A 82 -10.63 14.08 -2.31
N ARG A 83 -9.84 15.13 -2.47
CA ARG A 83 -9.76 16.25 -1.52
C ARG A 83 -11.01 17.13 -1.51
N ALA A 84 -11.69 17.21 -2.64
CA ALA A 84 -12.91 18.01 -2.79
C ALA A 84 -14.14 17.35 -2.15
N VAL A 85 -14.06 16.03 -1.85
CA VAL A 85 -15.14 15.29 -1.19
C VAL A 85 -14.79 15.00 0.26
N ASP A 86 -15.81 14.89 1.13
CA ASP A 86 -15.61 14.48 2.52
C ASP A 86 -15.37 12.96 2.58
N LEU A 87 -14.10 12.55 2.68
CA LEU A 87 -13.70 11.15 2.78
C LEU A 87 -13.71 10.61 4.20
N ALA A 88 -13.76 11.44 5.22
CA ALA A 88 -13.48 11.05 6.60
C ALA A 88 -12.16 10.27 6.77
N ALA A 89 -11.14 10.58 5.97
CA ALA A 89 -9.84 9.92 5.92
C ALA A 89 -8.72 10.91 5.55
N SER A 90 -7.49 10.63 5.97
CA SER A 90 -6.31 11.38 5.50
C SER A 90 -5.91 10.90 4.11
N ILE A 91 -5.49 11.83 3.23
CA ILE A 91 -5.03 11.51 1.88
C ILE A 91 -3.51 11.68 1.80
N VAL A 92 -2.83 10.65 1.31
CA VAL A 92 -1.39 10.63 1.07
C VAL A 92 -1.12 10.36 -0.41
N PRO A 93 -0.87 11.41 -1.21
CA PRO A 93 -0.49 11.21 -2.61
C PRO A 93 0.96 10.72 -2.71
N VAL A 94 1.16 9.72 -3.56
CA VAL A 94 2.48 9.10 -3.83
C VAL A 94 2.75 9.14 -5.32
N MET A 95 3.86 9.76 -5.70
CA MET A 95 4.42 9.72 -7.06
C MET A 95 5.44 8.58 -7.11
N ILE A 96 5.18 7.55 -7.91
CA ILE A 96 6.10 6.43 -8.10
C ILE A 96 7.20 6.87 -9.07
N THR A 97 8.46 6.73 -8.64
CA THR A 97 9.62 7.24 -9.39
C THR A 97 10.65 6.15 -9.67
N GLY A 98 11.57 6.44 -10.59
CA GLY A 98 12.81 5.67 -10.78
C GLY A 98 13.99 6.15 -9.91
N GLY A 99 13.76 7.05 -8.96
CA GLY A 99 14.78 7.63 -8.09
C GLY A 99 15.44 6.62 -7.14
N ALA A 100 16.39 7.12 -6.33
CA ALA A 100 17.15 6.27 -5.42
C ALA A 100 16.60 6.25 -3.98
N THR A 101 16.00 7.36 -3.53
CA THR A 101 15.53 7.50 -2.14
C THR A 101 14.14 8.12 -2.08
N PRO A 102 13.29 7.66 -1.16
CA PRO A 102 12.00 8.29 -0.94
C PRO A 102 12.18 9.68 -0.30
N HIS A 103 11.39 10.63 -0.74
CA HIS A 103 11.35 11.97 -0.16
C HIS A 103 9.95 12.57 -0.27
N ARG A 104 9.70 13.64 0.49
CA ARG A 104 8.43 14.36 0.45
C ARG A 104 8.66 15.80 -0.01
N SER A 105 7.87 16.24 -0.97
CA SER A 105 7.89 17.63 -1.44
C SER A 105 6.47 18.11 -1.71
N ARG A 106 6.14 19.34 -1.25
CA ARG A 106 4.82 19.98 -1.46
C ARG A 106 3.63 19.08 -1.12
N GLY A 107 3.76 18.26 -0.07
CA GLY A 107 2.69 17.38 0.38
C GLY A 107 2.56 16.04 -0.37
N VAL A 108 3.37 15.81 -1.40
CA VAL A 108 3.44 14.57 -2.19
C VAL A 108 4.67 13.77 -1.80
N TRP A 109 4.52 12.46 -1.65
CA TRP A 109 5.63 11.54 -1.49
C TRP A 109 6.14 11.09 -2.87
N TYR A 110 7.44 11.10 -3.04
CA TYR A 110 8.15 10.56 -4.21
C TYR A 110 8.84 9.27 -3.76
N VAL A 111 8.33 8.13 -4.24
CA VAL A 111 8.76 6.82 -3.75
C VAL A 111 9.30 6.01 -4.91
N PRO A 112 10.55 5.51 -4.81
CA PRO A 112 11.10 4.63 -5.83
C PRO A 112 10.25 3.36 -5.97
N ARG A 113 9.91 2.99 -7.22
CA ARG A 113 9.22 1.72 -7.51
C ARG A 113 9.90 0.53 -6.84
N ARG A 114 11.24 0.53 -6.88
CA ARG A 114 12.06 -0.50 -6.26
C ARG A 114 11.76 -0.66 -4.77
N ASP A 115 11.61 0.45 -4.05
CA ASP A 115 11.40 0.42 -2.60
C ASP A 115 10.03 -0.16 -2.24
N LEU A 116 9.00 0.14 -3.04
CA LEU A 116 7.68 -0.49 -2.91
C LEU A 116 7.78 -2.02 -3.07
N MET A 117 8.49 -2.46 -4.11
CA MET A 117 8.63 -3.89 -4.43
C MET A 117 9.50 -4.62 -3.39
N VAL A 118 10.62 -4.03 -2.96
CA VAL A 118 11.50 -4.61 -1.94
C VAL A 118 10.77 -4.73 -0.60
N ASN A 119 10.01 -3.71 -0.22
CA ASN A 119 9.20 -3.74 0.99
C ASN A 119 8.16 -4.88 0.95
N LEU A 120 7.38 -4.95 -0.12
CA LEU A 120 6.35 -5.99 -0.28
C LEU A 120 6.95 -7.40 -0.29
N ARG A 121 8.06 -7.59 -1.04
CA ARG A 121 8.79 -8.86 -1.08
C ARG A 121 9.31 -9.25 0.30
N GLY A 122 9.95 -8.33 1.01
CA GLY A 122 10.45 -8.59 2.36
C GLY A 122 9.34 -9.00 3.34
N MET A 123 8.17 -8.37 3.24
CA MET A 123 7.01 -8.75 4.06
C MET A 123 6.50 -10.15 3.73
N LEU A 124 6.50 -10.56 2.46
CA LEU A 124 6.14 -11.92 2.05
C LEU A 124 7.15 -12.95 2.56
N GLU A 125 8.44 -12.69 2.40
CA GLU A 125 9.53 -13.57 2.85
C GLU A 125 9.53 -13.78 4.38
N ARG A 126 9.25 -12.70 5.14
CA ARG A 126 9.16 -12.75 6.60
C ARG A 126 7.80 -13.18 7.14
N LYS A 127 6.85 -13.53 6.25
CA LYS A 127 5.46 -13.92 6.62
C LYS A 127 4.71 -12.83 7.41
N GLU A 128 5.06 -11.58 7.19
CA GLU A 128 4.44 -10.39 7.79
C GLU A 128 3.18 -9.94 7.05
N LEU A 129 2.81 -10.60 5.95
CA LEU A 129 1.61 -10.33 5.17
C LEU A 129 0.61 -11.48 5.31
N ARG A 130 -0.62 -11.17 5.72
CA ARG A 130 -1.72 -12.12 5.79
C ARG A 130 -2.86 -11.65 4.89
N ILE A 131 -3.25 -12.51 3.96
CA ILE A 131 -4.41 -12.25 3.08
C ILE A 131 -5.61 -13.01 3.67
N ALA A 132 -6.72 -12.30 3.88
CA ALA A 132 -7.92 -12.90 4.42
C ALA A 132 -8.47 -13.99 3.48
N ALA A 133 -8.70 -15.18 4.03
CA ALA A 133 -9.36 -16.26 3.31
C ALA A 133 -10.79 -15.81 2.93
N GLY A 134 -11.19 -16.01 1.67
CA GLY A 134 -12.53 -15.62 1.20
C GLY A 134 -12.63 -14.18 0.68
N SER A 135 -11.55 -13.41 0.62
CA SER A 135 -11.55 -12.15 -0.14
C SER A 135 -11.89 -12.42 -1.60
N ARG A 136 -12.89 -11.70 -2.14
CA ARG A 136 -13.41 -11.89 -3.50
C ARG A 136 -12.34 -11.87 -4.59
N GLU A 137 -11.34 -11.01 -4.44
CA GLU A 137 -10.20 -10.84 -5.36
C GLU A 137 -8.89 -11.43 -4.79
N GLY A 138 -8.96 -12.12 -3.65
CA GLY A 138 -7.77 -12.65 -2.97
C GLY A 138 -6.99 -13.67 -3.82
N GLY A 139 -7.71 -14.52 -4.57
CA GLY A 139 -7.10 -15.46 -5.52
C GLY A 139 -6.32 -14.73 -6.61
N HIS A 140 -6.91 -13.73 -7.24
CA HIS A 140 -6.26 -12.92 -8.27
C HIS A 140 -5.06 -12.14 -7.72
N LEU A 141 -5.15 -11.62 -6.49
CA LEU A 141 -4.01 -10.99 -5.83
C LEU A 141 -2.85 -11.98 -5.65
N ILE A 142 -3.14 -13.21 -5.21
CA ILE A 142 -2.12 -14.25 -5.04
C ILE A 142 -1.48 -14.60 -6.39
N GLU A 143 -2.27 -14.71 -7.45
CA GLU A 143 -1.77 -14.94 -8.81
C GLU A 143 -0.87 -13.79 -9.30
N GLU A 144 -1.28 -12.52 -9.08
CA GLU A 144 -0.44 -11.36 -9.40
C GLU A 144 0.88 -11.39 -8.62
N LEU A 145 0.83 -11.65 -7.31
CA LEU A 145 2.01 -11.72 -6.46
C LEU A 145 2.97 -12.85 -6.88
N ALA A 146 2.43 -14.01 -7.26
CA ALA A 146 3.23 -15.15 -7.74
C ALA A 146 3.91 -14.87 -9.09
N ASN A 147 3.25 -14.08 -9.96
CA ASN A 147 3.76 -13.73 -11.29
C ASN A 147 4.48 -12.37 -11.31
N LEU A 148 4.56 -11.68 -10.17
CA LEU A 148 5.15 -10.36 -10.08
C LEU A 148 6.64 -10.41 -10.40
N ARG A 149 7.04 -9.65 -11.43
CA ARG A 149 8.46 -9.48 -11.75
C ARG A 149 9.07 -8.44 -10.82
N TRP A 150 9.91 -8.91 -9.92
CA TRP A 150 10.61 -8.10 -8.93
C TRP A 150 11.74 -7.22 -9.52
N ASP A 151 12.08 -7.43 -10.80
CA ASP A 151 13.05 -6.59 -11.50
C ASP A 151 12.41 -5.25 -11.90
N SER A 152 13.02 -4.16 -11.45
CA SER A 152 12.58 -2.79 -11.70
C SER A 152 12.62 -2.39 -13.20
N ARG A 153 13.34 -3.14 -14.04
CA ARG A 153 13.50 -2.86 -15.47
C ARG A 153 12.45 -3.54 -16.34
N ALA A 154 11.78 -4.55 -15.84
CA ALA A 154 10.76 -5.26 -16.60
C ALA A 154 9.42 -4.52 -16.50
N ARG A 155 8.95 -3.94 -17.61
CA ARG A 155 7.54 -3.58 -17.73
C ARG A 155 6.74 -4.89 -17.72
N SER A 156 5.98 -5.13 -16.65
CA SER A 156 5.05 -6.25 -16.62
C SER A 156 4.01 -6.04 -17.75
N ARG A 157 3.84 -7.06 -18.59
CA ARG A 157 2.72 -7.12 -19.54
C ARG A 157 1.47 -7.72 -18.88
N VAL A 158 1.60 -8.16 -17.65
CA VAL A 158 0.52 -8.75 -16.85
C VAL A 158 -0.06 -7.63 -15.99
N HIS A 159 -1.38 -7.63 -15.84
CA HIS A 159 -2.07 -6.72 -14.92
C HIS A 159 -1.57 -7.00 -13.50
N ASP A 160 -0.90 -6.01 -12.90
CA ASP A 160 -0.33 -6.07 -11.56
C ASP A 160 -0.97 -4.99 -10.63
N ASP A 161 -2.19 -4.58 -10.99
CA ASP A 161 -2.90 -3.47 -10.36
C ASP A 161 -3.16 -3.73 -8.87
N LEU A 162 -3.58 -4.96 -8.49
CA LEU A 162 -3.82 -5.34 -7.09
C LEU A 162 -2.52 -5.39 -6.30
N ALA A 163 -1.47 -5.97 -6.88
CA ALA A 163 -0.16 -6.05 -6.24
C ALA A 163 0.44 -4.66 -5.99
N PHE A 164 0.25 -3.70 -6.93
CA PHE A 164 0.70 -2.33 -6.74
C PHE A 164 -0.12 -1.57 -5.69
N ALA A 165 -1.45 -1.72 -5.70
CA ALA A 165 -2.29 -1.13 -4.67
C ALA A 165 -1.90 -1.66 -3.27
N LEU A 166 -1.62 -2.96 -3.17
CA LEU A 166 -1.13 -3.59 -1.94
C LEU A 166 0.27 -3.05 -1.55
N ALA A 167 1.20 -2.93 -2.51
CA ALA A 167 2.54 -2.42 -2.24
C ALA A 167 2.51 -0.99 -1.67
N LEU A 168 1.66 -0.11 -2.20
CA LEU A 168 1.46 1.25 -1.69
C LEU A 168 0.89 1.24 -0.27
N ALA A 169 -0.14 0.42 -0.02
CA ALA A 169 -0.76 0.31 1.30
C ALA A 169 0.24 -0.23 2.35
N CYS A 170 0.96 -1.30 2.02
CA CYS A 170 1.99 -1.88 2.88
C CYS A 170 3.15 -0.91 3.13
N TRP A 171 3.63 -0.21 2.09
CA TRP A 171 4.66 0.81 2.24
C TRP A 171 4.24 1.88 3.25
N ARG A 172 3.03 2.39 3.16
CA ARG A 172 2.54 3.40 4.10
C ARG A 172 2.39 2.85 5.51
N ALA A 173 1.92 1.62 5.64
CA ALA A 173 1.75 0.96 6.93
C ALA A 173 3.08 0.74 7.66
N THR A 174 4.12 0.34 6.94
CA THR A 174 5.46 0.11 7.52
C THR A 174 6.28 1.38 7.65
N PHE A 175 6.23 2.31 6.69
CA PHE A 175 6.99 3.55 6.72
C PHE A 175 6.52 4.53 7.80
N GLY A 176 5.25 4.45 8.21
CA GLY A 176 4.69 5.28 9.28
C GLY A 176 5.08 4.83 10.69
N THR A 177 5.49 3.58 10.84
CA THR A 177 5.91 2.98 12.13
C THR A 177 7.43 3.03 12.32
N VAL A 178 8.19 3.04 11.23
CA VAL A 178 9.64 3.28 11.26
C VAL A 178 9.85 4.76 10.95
N GLY A 179 10.18 5.56 11.95
CA GLY A 179 10.62 6.95 11.74
C GLY A 179 11.72 6.99 10.67
N PRO A 180 12.04 8.17 10.09
CA PRO A 180 13.06 8.25 9.05
C PRO A 180 14.29 7.49 9.55
N MET A 181 14.74 6.49 8.78
CA MET A 181 15.96 5.76 9.11
C MET A 181 17.08 6.81 9.20
N THR A 182 17.35 7.26 10.41
CA THR A 182 18.59 7.99 10.71
C THR A 182 19.68 7.04 10.28
N LYS A 183 20.49 7.47 9.31
CA LYS A 183 21.70 6.79 8.90
C LYS A 183 22.48 6.48 10.18
N GLY A 184 22.38 5.27 10.70
CA GLY A 184 23.23 4.78 11.75
C GLY A 184 24.66 4.94 11.27
N ARG A 185 25.45 5.75 11.97
CA ARG A 185 26.89 5.77 11.78
C ARG A 185 27.38 4.35 11.99
N LEU A 186 27.91 3.76 10.93
CA LEU A 186 28.80 2.63 11.03
C LEU A 186 30.08 3.17 11.70
N PHE A 187 30.34 2.75 12.93
CA PHE A 187 31.66 2.78 13.51
C PHE A 187 32.36 1.49 13.13
#